data_c215d1290459d20f9bcb6e88d5e2403d
#
_entry.id   c215d1290459d20f9bcb6e88d5e2403d
#
_cell.length_a   1.000
_cell.length_b   1.000
_cell.length_c   1.000
_cell.angle_alpha   90.00
_cell.angle_beta   90.00
_cell.angle_gamma   90.00
#
_symmetry.space_group_name_H-M   'P 1'
#
loop_
_entity.id
_entity.type
_entity.pdbx_description
1 polymer ?
#
loop_
_entity_poly.entity_id
_entity_poly.type
_entity_poly.pdbx_seq_one_letter_code
_entity_poly.pdbx_strand_id
1 'polypeptide(L)'
;MIVEYMFAEKMNYAVCGTTNKTELLTGFFVKYGDGGVDLEPIADCYKLQVYKLAELLHIDPRIISRAPSPDTWSHFTSDEEVSLRIPYDILDQLLYAQENNLPAEIVRQSTNLDMQQIAWAQKHIISLKNAAKPLQGPPPVFM
;
A
#
# COMPACT_ATOMS: atom_id res chain seq x y z
N MET A 1 -7.23 8.91 -14.10
CA MET A 1 -6.34 10.10 -14.02
C MET A 1 -6.62 11.15 -15.10
N ILE A 2 -6.55 10.87 -16.44
CA ILE A 2 -6.75 11.90 -17.48
C ILE A 2 -8.08 12.64 -17.31
N VAL A 3 -9.17 11.91 -17.09
CA VAL A 3 -10.51 12.50 -16.90
C VAL A 3 -10.58 13.29 -15.60
N GLU A 4 -9.99 12.78 -14.52
CA GLU A 4 -9.96 13.44 -13.21
C GLU A 4 -9.20 14.76 -13.29
N TYR A 5 -8.01 14.78 -13.88
CA TYR A 5 -7.25 16.01 -14.10
C TYR A 5 -7.98 16.98 -15.03
N MET A 6 -8.66 16.50 -16.08
CA MET A 6 -9.47 17.36 -16.94
C MET A 6 -10.58 18.09 -16.15
N PHE A 7 -11.22 17.40 -15.20
CA PHE A 7 -12.23 18.03 -14.34
C PHE A 7 -11.59 18.92 -13.27
N ALA A 8 -10.50 18.48 -12.64
CA ALA A 8 -9.79 19.27 -11.63
C ALA A 8 -9.29 20.60 -12.21
N GLU A 9 -8.63 20.60 -13.35
CA GLU A 9 -8.21 21.79 -14.09
C GLU A 9 -9.39 22.73 -14.39
N LYS A 10 -10.48 22.21 -14.95
CA LYS A 10 -11.66 22.98 -15.28
C LYS A 10 -12.31 23.63 -14.05
N MET A 11 -12.25 22.96 -12.91
CA MET A 11 -12.90 23.39 -11.66
C MET A 11 -11.94 24.08 -10.70
N ASN A 12 -10.66 24.19 -11.06
CA ASN A 12 -9.58 24.69 -10.19
C ASN A 12 -9.49 23.90 -8.87
N TYR A 13 -9.48 22.57 -8.96
CA TYR A 13 -9.36 21.63 -7.86
C TYR A 13 -8.05 20.87 -7.97
N ALA A 14 -7.59 20.34 -6.83
CA ALA A 14 -6.51 19.35 -6.75
C ALA A 14 -7.08 17.93 -6.85
N VAL A 15 -6.31 17.01 -7.43
CA VAL A 15 -6.64 15.59 -7.45
C VAL A 15 -6.12 14.95 -6.16
N CYS A 16 -7.03 14.33 -5.41
CA CYS A 16 -6.74 13.67 -4.14
C CYS A 16 -6.55 12.17 -4.37
N GLY A 17 -5.37 11.66 -4.04
CA GLY A 17 -5.04 10.23 -4.11
C GLY A 17 -5.53 9.45 -2.90
N THR A 18 -5.52 8.14 -3.05
CA THR A 18 -5.99 7.17 -2.06
C THR A 18 -4.96 6.10 -1.73
N THR A 19 -3.72 6.27 -2.21
CA THR A 19 -2.62 5.34 -1.94
C THR A 19 -2.21 5.42 -0.46
N ASN A 20 -2.12 4.28 0.20
CA ASN A 20 -1.70 4.19 1.59
C ASN A 20 -0.21 3.83 1.72
N LYS A 21 0.33 3.89 2.95
CA LYS A 21 1.75 3.62 3.24
C LYS A 21 2.19 2.23 2.81
N THR A 22 1.36 1.21 3.03
CA THR A 22 1.67 -0.18 2.68
C THR A 22 1.84 -0.32 1.17
N GLU A 23 0.93 0.26 0.39
CA GLU A 23 0.98 0.27 -1.07
C GLU A 23 2.20 1.04 -1.59
N LEU A 24 2.50 2.21 -1.04
CA LEU A 24 3.69 2.98 -1.38
C LEU A 24 4.98 2.20 -1.11
N LEU A 25 5.11 1.60 0.08
CA LEU A 25 6.33 0.88 0.47
C LEU A 25 6.56 -0.38 -0.35
N THR A 26 5.50 -1.02 -0.82
CA THR A 26 5.56 -2.25 -1.61
C THR A 26 5.55 -2.02 -3.12
N GLY A 27 5.27 -0.78 -3.57
CA GLY A 27 5.13 -0.43 -4.99
C GLY A 27 3.83 -0.94 -5.61
N PHE A 28 2.83 -1.20 -4.77
CA PHE A 28 1.52 -1.66 -5.22
C PHE A 28 0.64 -0.47 -5.64
N PHE A 29 1.06 0.23 -6.67
CA PHE A 29 0.37 1.36 -7.28
C PHE A 29 0.85 1.57 -8.73
N VAL A 30 0.08 2.29 -9.52
CA VAL A 30 0.41 2.66 -10.90
C VAL A 30 0.89 4.10 -10.92
N LYS A 31 2.18 4.34 -11.25
CA LYS A 31 2.87 5.63 -11.17
C LYS A 31 2.10 6.82 -11.77
N TYR A 32 1.47 6.63 -12.91
CA TYR A 32 0.67 7.65 -13.62
C TYR A 32 -0.83 7.32 -13.61
N GLY A 33 -1.23 6.34 -12.80
CA GLY A 33 -2.58 6.03 -12.40
C GLY A 33 -2.87 6.63 -11.03
N ASP A 34 -3.23 5.76 -10.09
CA ASP A 34 -3.52 6.11 -8.70
C ASP A 34 -2.36 6.83 -7.97
N GLY A 35 -1.09 6.59 -8.36
CA GLY A 35 0.06 7.35 -7.85
C GLY A 35 0.31 8.71 -8.53
N GLY A 36 -0.45 9.08 -9.57
CA GLY A 36 -0.29 10.34 -10.28
C GLY A 36 -1.27 11.40 -9.81
N VAL A 37 -1.13 11.91 -8.59
CA VAL A 37 -2.06 12.81 -7.89
C VAL A 37 -1.33 14.02 -7.30
N ASP A 38 -2.08 15.03 -6.86
CA ASP A 38 -1.52 16.25 -6.28
C ASP A 38 -1.27 16.12 -4.76
N LEU A 39 -2.08 15.29 -4.07
CA LEU A 39 -1.94 15.04 -2.63
C LEU A 39 -2.43 13.63 -2.27
N GLU A 40 -1.85 13.05 -1.23
CA GLU A 40 -2.18 11.72 -0.72
C GLU A 40 -2.40 11.75 0.80
N PRO A 41 -3.62 12.00 1.29
CA PRO A 41 -3.89 12.24 2.71
C PRO A 41 -3.66 11.03 3.62
N ILE A 42 -3.69 9.81 3.09
CA ILE A 42 -3.52 8.56 3.83
C ILE A 42 -2.17 7.86 3.56
N ALA A 43 -1.25 8.53 2.87
CA ALA A 43 0.05 7.98 2.49
C ALA A 43 0.95 7.62 3.69
N ASP A 44 0.69 8.16 4.88
CA ASP A 44 1.41 7.80 6.11
C ASP A 44 0.67 6.77 6.99
N CYS A 45 -0.48 6.29 6.54
CA CYS A 45 -1.26 5.26 7.22
C CYS A 45 -1.01 3.89 6.60
N TYR A 46 -0.67 2.90 7.43
CA TYR A 46 -0.67 1.50 7.00
C TYR A 46 -2.10 1.03 6.65
N LYS A 47 -2.22 -0.04 5.85
CA LYS A 47 -3.53 -0.56 5.41
C LYS A 47 -4.49 -0.83 6.58
N LEU A 48 -4.01 -1.45 7.64
CA LEU A 48 -4.82 -1.70 8.85
C LEU A 48 -5.23 -0.41 9.57
N GLN A 49 -4.39 0.63 9.55
CA GLN A 49 -4.73 1.93 10.10
C GLN A 49 -5.82 2.62 9.27
N VAL A 50 -5.80 2.45 7.93
CA VAL A 50 -6.87 2.95 7.05
C VAL A 50 -8.21 2.30 7.39
N TYR A 51 -8.26 0.99 7.66
CA TYR A 51 -9.47 0.33 8.13
C TYR A 51 -9.96 0.89 9.46
N LYS A 52 -9.06 1.10 10.43
CA LYS A 52 -9.41 1.71 11.72
C LYS A 52 -9.91 3.14 11.57
N LEU A 53 -9.28 3.92 10.71
CA LEU A 53 -9.74 5.27 10.38
C LEU A 53 -11.13 5.27 9.75
N ALA A 54 -11.40 4.35 8.84
CA ALA A 54 -12.71 4.19 8.21
C ALA A 54 -13.81 3.83 9.23
N GLU A 55 -13.51 2.95 10.20
CA GLU A 55 -14.41 2.62 11.31
C GLU A 55 -14.71 3.87 12.16
N LEU A 56 -13.67 4.65 12.53
CA LEU A 56 -13.81 5.88 13.33
C LEU A 56 -14.60 6.98 12.59
N LEU A 57 -14.47 7.04 11.28
CA LEU A 57 -15.21 7.98 10.44
C LEU A 57 -16.62 7.50 10.07
N HIS A 58 -17.03 6.35 10.62
CA HIS A 58 -18.35 5.75 10.35
C HIS A 58 -18.62 5.50 8.86
N ILE A 59 -17.58 5.11 8.10
CA ILE A 59 -17.74 4.70 6.71
C ILE A 59 -18.64 3.46 6.65
N ASP A 60 -19.44 3.35 5.59
CA ASP A 60 -20.39 2.26 5.43
C ASP A 60 -19.70 0.88 5.58
N PRO A 61 -20.20 0.01 6.46
CA PRO A 61 -19.60 -1.32 6.69
C PRO A 61 -19.47 -2.17 5.43
N ARG A 62 -20.31 -1.96 4.41
CA ARG A 62 -20.21 -2.65 3.11
C ARG A 62 -18.93 -2.29 2.35
N ILE A 63 -18.41 -1.06 2.54
CA ILE A 63 -17.14 -0.62 1.97
C ILE A 63 -15.98 -1.23 2.76
N ILE A 64 -16.05 -1.14 4.10
CA ILE A 64 -14.99 -1.65 4.99
C ILE A 64 -14.80 -3.16 4.85
N SER A 65 -15.91 -3.91 4.72
CA SER A 65 -15.89 -5.38 4.62
C SER A 65 -15.48 -5.92 3.25
N ARG A 66 -15.37 -5.05 2.22
CA ARG A 66 -14.92 -5.49 0.90
C ARG A 66 -13.45 -5.88 0.95
N ALA A 67 -13.14 -7.10 0.53
CA ALA A 67 -11.76 -7.54 0.43
C ALA A 67 -10.98 -6.69 -0.58
N PRO A 68 -9.73 -6.32 -0.28
CA PRO A 68 -8.87 -5.57 -1.19
C PRO A 68 -8.66 -6.34 -2.50
N SER A 69 -8.82 -5.66 -3.62
CA SER A 69 -8.62 -6.23 -4.95
C SER A 69 -8.13 -5.15 -5.90
N PRO A 70 -7.20 -5.45 -6.82
CA PRO A 70 -6.76 -4.49 -7.82
C PRO A 70 -7.84 -4.16 -8.86
N ASP A 71 -8.95 -4.91 -8.88
CA ASP A 71 -10.07 -4.78 -9.83
C ASP A 71 -9.65 -4.77 -11.32
N THR A 72 -8.46 -5.30 -11.63
CA THR A 72 -7.88 -5.29 -12.98
C THR A 72 -8.15 -6.57 -13.77
N TRP A 73 -8.67 -7.61 -13.12
CA TRP A 73 -8.92 -8.91 -13.71
C TRP A 73 -10.42 -9.18 -13.84
N SER A 74 -10.80 -9.98 -14.84
CA SER A 74 -12.20 -10.32 -15.09
C SER A 74 -12.84 -11.22 -14.03
N HIS A 75 -12.06 -11.78 -13.12
CA HIS A 75 -12.52 -12.54 -11.95
C HIS A 75 -11.85 -11.99 -10.70
N PHE A 76 -12.50 -12.15 -9.57
CA PHE A 76 -12.01 -11.65 -8.30
C PHE A 76 -10.66 -12.33 -7.94
N THR A 77 -9.69 -11.51 -7.63
CA THR A 77 -8.38 -11.94 -7.14
C THR A 77 -7.91 -10.91 -6.12
N SER A 78 -7.44 -11.35 -4.96
CA SER A 78 -7.01 -10.44 -3.91
C SER A 78 -5.63 -9.84 -4.22
N ASP A 79 -5.34 -8.67 -3.64
CA ASP A 79 -4.00 -8.04 -3.71
C ASP A 79 -2.91 -8.97 -3.17
N GLU A 80 -3.25 -9.73 -2.12
CA GLU A 80 -2.37 -10.70 -1.47
C GLU A 80 -1.99 -11.85 -2.42
N GLU A 81 -2.96 -12.36 -3.19
CA GLU A 81 -2.71 -13.45 -4.16
C GLU A 81 -1.91 -12.98 -5.37
N VAL A 82 -2.20 -11.78 -5.88
CA VAL A 82 -1.58 -11.29 -7.13
C VAL A 82 -0.15 -10.82 -6.91
N SER A 83 0.10 -10.04 -5.88
CA SER A 83 1.35 -9.29 -5.76
C SER A 83 2.04 -9.44 -4.42
N LEU A 84 1.32 -9.26 -3.33
CA LEU A 84 1.93 -9.11 -2.01
C LEU A 84 2.41 -10.44 -1.42
N ARG A 85 1.67 -11.53 -1.63
CA ARG A 85 1.94 -12.89 -1.11
C ARG A 85 2.05 -12.97 0.41
N ILE A 86 1.67 -11.93 1.11
CA ILE A 86 1.66 -11.81 2.57
C ILE A 86 0.35 -11.11 2.92
N PRO A 87 -0.44 -11.64 3.87
CA PRO A 87 -1.65 -10.97 4.35
C PRO A 87 -1.34 -9.58 4.93
N TYR A 88 -2.25 -8.63 4.75
CA TYR A 88 -2.03 -7.23 5.16
C TYR A 88 -1.77 -7.07 6.65
N ASP A 89 -2.40 -7.88 7.50
CA ASP A 89 -2.20 -7.85 8.95
C ASP A 89 -0.76 -8.23 9.36
N ILE A 90 -0.16 -9.17 8.64
CA ILE A 90 1.24 -9.57 8.83
C ILE A 90 2.18 -8.58 8.13
N LEU A 91 1.85 -8.16 6.91
CA LEU A 91 2.68 -7.25 6.12
C LEU A 91 2.90 -5.92 6.82
N ASP A 92 1.83 -5.30 7.36
CA ASP A 92 1.91 -4.02 8.06
C ASP A 92 2.77 -4.11 9.32
N GLN A 93 2.66 -5.22 10.08
CA GLN A 93 3.49 -5.45 11.27
C GLN A 93 4.98 -5.60 10.91
N LEU A 94 5.28 -6.31 9.82
CA LEU A 94 6.65 -6.47 9.33
C LEU A 94 7.24 -5.15 8.81
N LEU A 95 6.45 -4.37 8.07
CA LEU A 95 6.84 -3.04 7.59
C LEU A 95 7.11 -2.09 8.75
N TYR A 96 6.22 -2.07 9.74
CA TYR A 96 6.37 -1.28 10.95
C TYR A 96 7.61 -1.69 11.75
N ALA A 97 7.84 -2.98 11.91
CA ALA A 97 9.01 -3.51 12.60
C ALA A 97 10.32 -3.12 11.90
N GLN A 98 10.38 -3.15 10.57
CA GLN A 98 11.52 -2.70 9.80
C GLN A 98 11.79 -1.19 9.95
N GLU A 99 10.73 -0.39 9.91
CA GLU A 99 10.83 1.08 10.05
C GLU A 99 11.35 1.48 11.45
N ASN A 100 10.93 0.74 12.47
CA ASN A 100 11.29 1.02 13.86
C ASN A 100 12.47 0.17 14.38
N ASN A 101 13.12 -0.60 13.52
CA ASN A 101 14.25 -1.48 13.88
C ASN A 101 13.93 -2.44 15.04
N LEU A 102 12.70 -2.99 15.07
CA LEU A 102 12.29 -3.89 16.12
C LEU A 102 12.97 -5.27 16.00
N PRO A 103 13.35 -5.90 17.13
CA PRO A 103 13.92 -7.23 17.12
C PRO A 103 12.98 -8.28 16.53
N ALA A 104 13.53 -9.25 15.79
CA ALA A 104 12.76 -10.34 15.17
C ALA A 104 11.90 -11.13 16.18
N GLU A 105 12.33 -11.20 17.44
CA GLU A 105 11.57 -11.88 18.51
C GLU A 105 10.23 -11.18 18.83
N ILE A 106 10.19 -9.84 18.79
CA ILE A 106 8.95 -9.07 18.93
C ILE A 106 8.01 -9.36 17.75
N VAL A 107 8.56 -9.36 16.55
CA VAL A 107 7.81 -9.69 15.33
C VAL A 107 7.23 -11.10 15.42
N ARG A 108 8.02 -12.07 15.87
CA ARG A 108 7.58 -13.45 16.06
C ARG A 108 6.40 -13.57 17.03
N GLN A 109 6.46 -12.83 18.13
CA GLN A 109 5.39 -12.85 19.16
C GLN A 109 4.09 -12.20 18.64
N SER A 110 4.18 -11.16 17.82
CA SER A 110 3.00 -10.44 17.32
C SER A 110 2.35 -11.11 16.10
N THR A 111 3.14 -11.79 15.25
CA THR A 111 2.64 -12.38 13.99
C THR A 111 2.38 -13.88 14.08
N ASN A 112 2.82 -14.56 15.14
CA ASN A 112 2.84 -16.03 15.29
C ASN A 112 3.63 -16.76 14.18
N LEU A 113 4.49 -16.06 13.44
CA LEU A 113 5.35 -16.65 12.42
C LEU A 113 6.59 -17.28 13.07
N ASP A 114 7.11 -18.34 12.46
CA ASP A 114 8.43 -18.86 12.80
C ASP A 114 9.56 -18.00 12.21
N MET A 115 10.79 -18.23 12.65
CA MET A 115 11.96 -17.45 12.19
C MET A 115 12.26 -17.61 10.70
N GLN A 116 11.93 -18.75 10.11
CA GLN A 116 12.14 -18.98 8.67
C GLN A 116 11.12 -18.19 7.85
N GLN A 117 9.86 -18.19 8.29
CA GLN A 117 8.78 -17.41 7.69
C GLN A 117 9.08 -15.91 7.78
N ILE A 118 9.53 -15.42 8.93
CA ILE A 118 9.94 -14.01 9.11
C ILE A 118 11.08 -13.65 8.17
N ALA A 119 12.13 -14.48 8.11
CA ALA A 119 13.28 -14.24 7.22
C ALA A 119 12.86 -14.21 5.75
N TRP A 120 12.00 -15.14 5.31
CA TRP A 120 11.45 -15.15 3.97
C TRP A 120 10.64 -13.87 3.69
N ALA A 121 9.72 -13.50 4.58
CA ALA A 121 8.86 -12.33 4.42
C ALA A 121 9.68 -11.03 4.37
N GLN A 122 10.68 -10.87 5.23
CA GLN A 122 11.59 -9.72 5.20
C GLN A 122 12.35 -9.61 3.88
N LYS A 123 12.87 -10.73 3.37
CA LYS A 123 13.55 -10.78 2.06
C LYS A 123 12.59 -10.41 0.93
N HIS A 124 11.35 -10.90 0.97
CA HIS A 124 10.32 -10.59 -0.01
C HIS A 124 9.95 -9.09 0.03
N ILE A 125 9.74 -8.51 1.21
CA ILE A 125 9.48 -7.07 1.38
C ILE A 125 10.63 -6.22 0.84
N ILE A 126 11.89 -6.60 1.07
CA ILE A 126 13.05 -5.91 0.50
C ILE A 126 13.00 -5.95 -1.03
N SER A 127 12.62 -7.07 -1.62
CA SER A 127 12.44 -7.20 -3.07
C SER A 127 11.36 -6.26 -3.60
N LEU A 128 10.19 -6.21 -2.94
CA LEU A 128 9.10 -5.30 -3.29
C LEU A 128 9.53 -3.82 -3.19
N LYS A 129 10.15 -3.43 -2.08
CA LYS A 129 10.68 -2.07 -1.88
C LYS A 129 11.70 -1.67 -2.96
N ASN A 130 12.57 -2.58 -3.36
CA ASN A 130 13.53 -2.31 -4.43
C ASN A 130 12.86 -2.15 -5.79
N ALA A 131 11.83 -2.93 -6.08
CA ALA A 131 11.02 -2.78 -7.29
C ALA A 131 10.21 -1.47 -7.29
N ALA A 132 9.78 -1.00 -6.12
CA ALA A 132 9.02 0.25 -5.95
C ALA A 132 9.85 1.52 -6.21
N LYS A 133 11.15 1.51 -5.88
CA LYS A 133 12.03 2.70 -5.96
C LYS A 133 11.94 3.50 -7.27
N PRO A 134 11.99 2.88 -8.47
CA PRO A 134 11.86 3.61 -9.74
C PRO A 134 10.48 4.23 -9.94
N LEU A 135 9.45 3.68 -9.30
CA LEU A 135 8.08 4.17 -9.41
C LEU A 135 7.86 5.43 -8.57
N GLN A 136 8.54 5.54 -7.43
CA GLN A 136 8.40 6.64 -6.49
C GLN A 136 9.16 7.91 -6.88
N GLY A 137 10.14 7.80 -7.77
CA GLY A 137 10.98 8.92 -8.19
C GLY A 137 10.52 9.59 -9.49
N PRO A 138 11.04 10.79 -9.79
CA PRO A 138 10.86 11.40 -11.10
C PRO A 138 11.54 10.53 -12.19
N PRO A 139 11.16 10.72 -13.48
CA PRO A 139 11.86 10.07 -14.57
C PRO A 139 13.36 10.40 -14.55
N PRO A 140 14.25 9.45 -14.89
CA PRO A 140 15.68 9.74 -14.97
C PRO A 140 15.96 10.79 -16.04
N VAL A 141 16.84 11.74 -15.72
CA VAL A 141 17.32 12.74 -16.64
C VAL A 141 18.68 12.30 -17.16
N PHE A 142 18.80 12.15 -18.46
CA PHE A 142 20.09 11.90 -19.12
C PHE A 142 20.79 13.25 -19.35
N MET A 143 21.94 13.41 -18.75
CA MET A 143 22.83 14.55 -18.99
C MET A 143 23.93 14.18 -19.98
#